data_e7a9091af3fd512e90e77661f749aa9c
#
_entry.id   e7a9091af3fd512e90e77661f749aa9c
#
_cell.length_a   1.000
_cell.length_b   1.000
_cell.length_c   1.000
_cell.angle_alpha   90.00
_cell.angle_beta   90.00
_cell.angle_gamma   90.00
#
_symmetry.space_group_name_H-M   'P 1'
#
loop_
_entity.id
_entity.type
_entity.pdbx_description
1 polymer ?
#
loop_
_entity_poly.entity_id
_entity_poly.type
_entity_poly.pdbx_seq_one_letter_code
_entity_poly.pdbx_strand_id
1 'polypeptide(L)'
;MTTPPPLSPPSDWIMQQAQNWPDGARILDFAAGGGRHCCTLDHAFPGRFSFVAIDRDHAALAALKARCPQIEICQFDLEDTNIWGFADDGFDIVIVANYLYRPRLDDLFGLVRQGGYLAYETFATGNEAFGHPSNPDFLLQDGELAARLPDDFTILDYFHGRIDQPKPAIIQRLAAKRQPRNF
;
A
#
# COMPACT_ATOMS: atom_id res chain seq x y z
N MET A 1 -20.65 -15.20 -17.51
CA MET A 1 -19.51 -14.59 -16.79
C MET A 1 -20.05 -14.04 -15.48
N THR A 2 -19.63 -14.57 -14.35
CA THR A 2 -20.07 -14.08 -13.04
C THR A 2 -19.39 -12.72 -12.76
N THR A 3 -20.18 -11.71 -12.45
CA THR A 3 -19.66 -10.41 -12.06
C THR A 3 -18.79 -10.56 -10.79
N PRO A 4 -17.57 -10.01 -10.75
CA PRO A 4 -16.75 -10.05 -9.54
C PRO A 4 -17.48 -9.44 -8.36
N PRO A 5 -17.27 -9.92 -7.12
CA PRO A 5 -17.90 -9.36 -5.94
C PRO A 5 -17.52 -7.87 -5.79
N PRO A 6 -18.39 -7.05 -5.16
CA PRO A 6 -18.09 -5.63 -4.96
C PRO A 6 -16.82 -5.47 -4.13
N LEU A 7 -16.02 -4.44 -4.44
CA LEU A 7 -14.85 -4.07 -3.64
C LEU A 7 -15.29 -3.52 -2.28
N SER A 8 -14.52 -3.83 -1.24
CA SER A 8 -14.60 -3.08 0.00
C SER A 8 -14.17 -1.61 -0.24
N PRO A 9 -14.66 -0.65 0.55
CA PRO A 9 -14.24 0.74 0.41
C PRO A 9 -12.72 0.90 0.51
N PRO A 10 -12.11 1.81 -0.28
CA PRO A 10 -10.71 2.17 -0.12
C PRO A 10 -10.50 2.89 1.22
N SER A 11 -9.26 3.08 1.62
CA SER A 11 -8.93 4.00 2.70
C SER A 11 -9.16 5.45 2.25
N ASP A 12 -10.02 6.18 2.96
CA ASP A 12 -10.27 7.60 2.70
C ASP A 12 -8.98 8.42 2.82
N TRP A 13 -8.10 8.02 3.74
CA TRP A 13 -6.81 8.66 3.93
C TRP A 13 -5.89 8.48 2.70
N ILE A 14 -5.80 7.28 2.13
CA ILE A 14 -5.04 7.05 0.90
C ILE A 14 -5.63 7.86 -0.26
N MET A 15 -6.96 7.95 -0.36
CA MET A 15 -7.63 8.77 -1.37
C MET A 15 -7.33 10.26 -1.21
N GLN A 16 -7.18 10.76 0.03
CA GLN A 16 -6.77 12.13 0.32
C GLN A 16 -5.30 12.38 -0.05
N GLN A 17 -4.39 11.45 0.29
CA GLN A 17 -2.98 11.56 -0.09
C GLN A 17 -2.81 11.66 -1.62
N ALA A 18 -3.60 10.88 -2.37
CA ALA A 18 -3.53 10.83 -3.83
C ALA A 18 -3.85 12.17 -4.52
N GLN A 19 -4.57 13.08 -3.88
CA GLN A 19 -4.84 14.42 -4.42
C GLN A 19 -3.56 15.22 -4.65
N ASN A 20 -2.53 14.98 -3.83
CA ASN A 20 -1.25 15.70 -3.85
C ASN A 20 -0.14 14.96 -4.62
N TRP A 21 -0.41 13.77 -5.15
CA TRP A 21 0.59 13.03 -5.92
C TRP A 21 0.78 13.64 -7.32
N PRO A 22 1.98 13.53 -7.90
CA PRO A 22 2.26 14.11 -9.23
C PRO A 22 1.49 13.40 -10.33
N ASP A 23 1.11 14.16 -11.37
CA ASP A 23 0.51 13.61 -12.58
C ASP A 23 1.51 12.73 -13.32
N GLY A 24 1.02 11.67 -13.95
CA GLY A 24 1.85 10.67 -14.63
C GLY A 24 2.55 9.68 -13.71
N ALA A 25 2.30 9.74 -12.40
CA ALA A 25 2.93 8.84 -11.45
C ALA A 25 2.63 7.36 -11.75
N ARG A 26 3.68 6.51 -11.65
CA ARG A 26 3.57 5.06 -11.66
C ARG A 26 3.40 4.57 -10.22
N ILE A 27 2.28 3.98 -9.93
CA ILE A 27 1.85 3.58 -8.58
C ILE A 27 1.92 2.07 -8.43
N LEU A 28 2.55 1.60 -7.35
CA LEU A 28 2.47 0.22 -6.90
C LEU A 28 1.40 0.09 -5.82
N ASP A 29 0.39 -0.74 -6.05
CA ASP A 29 -0.52 -1.23 -5.02
C ASP A 29 0.03 -2.57 -4.50
N PHE A 30 0.69 -2.50 -3.33
CA PHE A 30 1.45 -3.61 -2.75
C PHE A 30 0.55 -4.46 -1.86
N ALA A 31 0.49 -5.78 -2.10
CA ALA A 31 -0.49 -6.70 -1.52
C ALA A 31 -1.93 -6.24 -1.82
N ALA A 32 -2.20 -6.00 -3.11
CA ALA A 32 -3.37 -5.30 -3.60
C ALA A 32 -4.69 -6.04 -3.40
N GLY A 33 -4.64 -7.38 -3.23
CA GLY A 33 -5.83 -8.22 -3.21
C GLY A 33 -6.68 -8.00 -4.47
N GLY A 34 -7.96 -7.72 -4.29
CA GLY A 34 -8.90 -7.43 -5.40
C GLY A 34 -8.80 -6.01 -5.97
N GLY A 35 -7.79 -5.20 -5.57
CA GLY A 35 -7.51 -3.88 -6.15
C GLY A 35 -8.39 -2.75 -5.64
N ARG A 36 -8.82 -2.77 -4.38
CA ARG A 36 -9.71 -1.74 -3.84
C ARG A 36 -9.14 -0.33 -3.94
N HIS A 37 -7.80 -0.17 -3.82
CA HIS A 37 -7.16 1.14 -3.93
C HIS A 37 -6.88 1.49 -5.39
N CYS A 38 -6.12 0.67 -6.11
CA CYS A 38 -5.75 0.98 -7.49
C CYS A 38 -6.96 1.15 -8.42
N CYS A 39 -7.99 0.30 -8.32
CA CYS A 39 -9.20 0.46 -9.14
C CYS A 39 -9.98 1.73 -8.76
N THR A 40 -10.10 2.04 -7.47
CA THR A 40 -10.82 3.25 -7.05
C THR A 40 -10.07 4.52 -7.43
N LEU A 41 -8.74 4.54 -7.29
CA LEU A 41 -7.90 5.66 -7.70
C LEU A 41 -7.94 5.88 -9.22
N ASP A 42 -7.90 4.81 -10.01
CA ASP A 42 -8.00 4.89 -11.47
C ASP A 42 -9.34 5.50 -11.93
N HIS A 43 -10.44 5.11 -11.26
CA HIS A 43 -11.76 5.69 -11.54
C HIS A 43 -11.90 7.14 -11.05
N ALA A 44 -11.31 7.47 -9.89
CA ALA A 44 -11.41 8.82 -9.32
C ALA A 44 -10.51 9.84 -10.05
N PHE A 45 -9.40 9.38 -10.63
CA PHE A 45 -8.41 10.20 -11.31
C PHE A 45 -8.08 9.64 -12.70
N PRO A 46 -9.05 9.62 -13.64
CA PRO A 46 -8.91 8.93 -14.91
C PRO A 46 -7.74 9.48 -15.74
N GLY A 47 -6.83 8.57 -16.14
CA GLY A 47 -5.64 8.89 -16.93
C GLY A 47 -4.54 9.66 -16.20
N ARG A 48 -4.71 9.93 -14.90
CA ARG A 48 -3.71 10.68 -14.12
C ARG A 48 -2.54 9.80 -13.70
N PHE A 49 -2.78 8.52 -13.43
CA PHE A 49 -1.80 7.58 -12.91
C PHE A 49 -1.73 6.30 -13.75
N SER A 50 -0.62 5.59 -13.65
CA SER A 50 -0.50 4.20 -14.10
C SER A 50 -0.30 3.28 -12.88
N PHE A 51 -0.82 2.05 -12.94
CA PHE A 51 -0.85 1.17 -11.79
C PHE A 51 -0.24 -0.20 -12.08
N VAL A 52 0.53 -0.69 -11.10
CA VAL A 52 0.94 -2.08 -10.97
C VAL A 52 0.36 -2.60 -9.65
N ALA A 53 -0.40 -3.68 -9.71
CA ALA A 53 -0.97 -4.34 -8.55
C ALA A 53 -0.30 -5.69 -8.33
N ILE A 54 0.24 -5.92 -7.13
CA ILE A 54 0.95 -7.16 -6.79
C ILE A 54 0.22 -7.87 -5.65
N ASP A 55 -0.01 -9.16 -5.83
CA ASP A 55 -0.53 -10.04 -4.77
C ASP A 55 -0.15 -11.49 -5.07
N ARG A 56 -0.17 -12.34 -4.05
CA ARG A 56 -0.03 -13.81 -4.23
C ARG A 56 -1.32 -14.49 -4.66
N ASP A 57 -2.48 -13.87 -4.38
CA ASP A 57 -3.79 -14.43 -4.70
C ASP A 57 -4.14 -14.22 -6.17
N HIS A 58 -3.94 -15.28 -6.96
CA HIS A 58 -4.28 -15.30 -8.39
C HIS A 58 -5.77 -14.98 -8.65
N ALA A 59 -6.69 -15.46 -7.81
CA ALA A 59 -8.13 -15.24 -8.03
C ALA A 59 -8.50 -13.78 -7.78
N ALA A 60 -7.91 -13.16 -6.75
CA ALA A 60 -8.07 -11.73 -6.46
C ALA A 60 -7.54 -10.87 -7.61
N LEU A 61 -6.33 -11.16 -8.12
CA LEU A 61 -5.75 -10.46 -9.27
C LEU A 61 -6.55 -10.66 -10.56
N ALA A 62 -7.08 -11.85 -10.80
CA ALA A 62 -7.95 -12.10 -11.96
C ALA A 62 -9.25 -11.28 -11.87
N ALA A 63 -9.85 -11.17 -10.69
CA ALA A 63 -11.03 -10.35 -10.46
C ALA A 63 -10.72 -8.84 -10.62
N LEU A 64 -9.55 -8.38 -10.16
CA LEU A 64 -9.03 -7.04 -10.38
C LEU A 64 -8.91 -6.76 -11.88
N LYS A 65 -8.22 -7.62 -12.62
CA LYS A 65 -8.00 -7.46 -14.07
C LYS A 65 -9.29 -7.44 -14.87
N ALA A 66 -10.27 -8.22 -14.46
CA ALA A 66 -11.61 -8.22 -15.10
C ALA A 66 -12.36 -6.88 -14.86
N ARG A 67 -12.12 -6.23 -13.71
CA ARG A 67 -12.75 -4.95 -13.34
C ARG A 67 -12.02 -3.75 -13.93
N CYS A 68 -10.70 -3.76 -13.89
CA CYS A 68 -9.83 -2.67 -14.32
C CYS A 68 -8.76 -3.22 -15.31
N PRO A 69 -9.14 -3.47 -16.59
CA PRO A 69 -8.25 -4.14 -17.55
C PRO A 69 -6.94 -3.40 -17.83
N GLN A 70 -6.89 -2.09 -17.64
CA GLN A 70 -5.72 -1.24 -17.85
C GLN A 70 -4.67 -1.39 -16.76
N ILE A 71 -5.02 -1.87 -15.57
CA ILE A 71 -4.07 -2.06 -14.47
C ILE A 71 -3.17 -3.25 -14.78
N GLU A 72 -1.86 -3.07 -14.67
CA GLU A 72 -0.88 -4.14 -14.74
C GLU A 72 -0.98 -4.99 -13.47
N ILE A 73 -1.02 -6.32 -13.61
CA ILE A 73 -1.04 -7.23 -12.47
C ILE A 73 0.22 -8.10 -12.45
N CYS A 74 0.76 -8.34 -11.28
CA CYS A 74 1.88 -9.24 -11.05
C CYS A 74 1.53 -10.23 -9.94
N GLN A 75 1.50 -11.52 -10.24
CA GLN A 75 1.34 -12.53 -9.21
C GLN A 75 2.70 -12.85 -8.60
N PHE A 76 2.86 -12.53 -7.31
CA PHE A 76 4.10 -12.78 -6.60
C PHE A 76 3.85 -12.95 -5.10
N ASP A 77 4.55 -13.88 -4.46
CA ASP A 77 4.57 -14.02 -3.00
C ASP A 77 5.60 -13.05 -2.42
N LEU A 78 5.12 -11.99 -1.80
CA LEU A 78 5.93 -10.91 -1.23
C LEU A 78 6.73 -11.34 0.02
N GLU A 79 6.41 -12.51 0.57
CA GLU A 79 7.12 -13.13 1.69
C GLU A 79 8.21 -14.10 1.23
N ASP A 80 8.30 -14.39 -0.07
CA ASP A 80 9.37 -15.20 -0.65
C ASP A 80 10.72 -14.49 -0.51
N THR A 81 11.80 -15.28 -0.35
CA THR A 81 13.17 -14.80 -0.22
C THR A 81 13.81 -14.36 -1.54
N ASN A 82 13.16 -14.62 -2.67
CA ASN A 82 13.64 -14.23 -3.99
C ASN A 82 13.70 -12.70 -4.15
N ILE A 83 14.59 -12.24 -5.03
CA ILE A 83 14.66 -10.83 -5.41
C ILE A 83 13.37 -10.45 -6.12
N TRP A 84 12.82 -9.30 -5.76
CA TRP A 84 11.63 -8.75 -6.39
C TRP A 84 11.96 -8.19 -7.78
N GLY A 85 11.88 -9.03 -8.82
CA GLY A 85 12.24 -8.69 -10.20
C GLY A 85 11.32 -7.66 -10.88
N PHE A 86 10.26 -7.21 -10.19
CA PHE A 86 9.37 -6.15 -10.65
C PHE A 86 9.85 -4.75 -10.21
N ALA A 87 11.00 -4.65 -9.53
CA ALA A 87 11.43 -3.46 -8.80
C ALA A 87 12.54 -2.66 -9.51
N ASP A 88 12.95 -3.05 -10.71
CA ASP A 88 14.20 -2.57 -11.35
C ASP A 88 14.30 -1.04 -11.45
N ASP A 89 13.17 -0.32 -11.66
CA ASP A 89 13.17 1.14 -11.78
C ASP A 89 12.51 1.86 -10.59
N GLY A 90 11.97 1.12 -9.63
CA GLY A 90 11.16 1.65 -8.53
C GLY A 90 9.84 2.26 -8.99
N PHE A 91 9.11 2.82 -8.04
CA PHE A 91 7.81 3.43 -8.25
C PHE A 91 7.77 4.87 -7.74
N ASP A 92 6.97 5.72 -8.41
CA ASP A 92 6.70 7.06 -7.93
C ASP A 92 5.97 7.05 -6.61
N ILE A 93 5.02 6.13 -6.48
CA ILE A 93 4.18 5.95 -5.31
C ILE A 93 4.13 4.46 -4.97
N VAL A 94 4.31 4.13 -3.69
CA VAL A 94 4.04 2.80 -3.16
C VAL A 94 2.90 2.92 -2.14
N ILE A 95 1.81 2.20 -2.39
CA ILE A 95 0.67 2.07 -1.48
C ILE A 95 0.76 0.72 -0.78
N VAL A 96 0.65 0.73 0.54
CA VAL A 96 0.55 -0.48 1.37
C VAL A 96 -0.64 -0.35 2.30
N ALA A 97 -1.58 -1.28 2.21
CA ALA A 97 -2.76 -1.25 3.07
C ALA A 97 -3.08 -2.64 3.63
N ASN A 98 -3.21 -2.72 4.97
CA ASN A 98 -3.53 -3.95 5.69
C ASN A 98 -2.52 -5.10 5.45
N TYR A 99 -1.26 -4.77 5.28
CA TYR A 99 -0.17 -5.72 5.10
C TYR A 99 0.99 -5.40 6.03
N LEU A 100 1.60 -6.41 6.63
CA LEU A 100 2.82 -6.29 7.44
C LEU A 100 3.62 -7.59 7.35
N TYR A 101 4.83 -7.49 6.82
CA TYR A 101 5.83 -8.55 6.88
C TYR A 101 7.20 -7.95 7.20
N ARG A 102 7.55 -7.98 8.48
CA ARG A 102 8.74 -7.28 9.02
C ARG A 102 10.06 -7.66 8.38
N PRO A 103 10.31 -8.95 8.00
CA PRO A 103 11.59 -9.34 7.42
C PRO A 103 11.96 -8.62 6.11
N ARG A 104 10.95 -8.04 5.41
CA ARG A 104 11.15 -7.40 4.11
C ARG A 104 10.71 -5.93 4.05
N LEU A 105 10.59 -5.27 5.21
CA LEU A 105 10.23 -3.84 5.23
C LEU A 105 11.27 -2.96 4.55
N ASP A 106 12.55 -3.26 4.68
CA ASP A 106 13.63 -2.50 4.04
C ASP A 106 13.58 -2.64 2.51
N ASP A 107 13.28 -3.85 2.01
CA ASP A 107 13.07 -4.09 0.58
C ASP A 107 11.86 -3.30 0.08
N LEU A 108 10.76 -3.29 0.85
CA LEU A 108 9.54 -2.54 0.52
C LEU A 108 9.82 -1.03 0.43
N PHE A 109 10.55 -0.46 1.38
CA PHE A 109 10.95 0.95 1.30
C PHE A 109 11.84 1.23 0.11
N GLY A 110 12.67 0.25 -0.27
CA GLY A 110 13.51 0.29 -1.47
C GLY A 110 12.73 0.44 -2.78
N LEU A 111 11.45 0.01 -2.83
CA LEU A 111 10.59 0.14 -4.02
C LEU A 111 10.20 1.59 -4.34
N VAL A 112 10.25 2.49 -3.36
CA VAL A 112 9.99 3.91 -3.58
C VAL A 112 11.20 4.53 -4.24
N ARG A 113 11.08 5.07 -5.46
CA ARG A 113 12.18 5.75 -6.13
C ARG A 113 12.60 7.05 -5.44
N GLN A 114 13.75 7.57 -5.76
CA GLN A 114 14.20 8.90 -5.30
C GLN A 114 13.17 9.97 -5.71
N GLY A 115 12.74 10.80 -4.76
CA GLY A 115 11.68 11.80 -4.95
C GLY A 115 10.26 11.24 -4.90
N GLY A 116 10.09 9.92 -4.79
CA GLY A 116 8.80 9.23 -4.71
C GLY A 116 8.15 9.29 -3.32
N TYR A 117 6.96 8.71 -3.21
CA TYR A 117 6.13 8.75 -2.00
C TYR A 117 5.75 7.34 -1.53
N LEU A 118 5.68 7.18 -0.23
CA LEU A 118 5.11 6.01 0.45
C LEU A 118 3.80 6.42 1.12
N ALA A 119 2.74 5.62 0.93
CA ALA A 119 1.50 5.70 1.69
C ALA A 119 1.24 4.34 2.34
N TYR A 120 1.50 4.22 3.63
CA TYR A 120 1.40 2.96 4.37
C TYR A 120 0.36 3.08 5.48
N GLU A 121 -0.63 2.19 5.47
CA GLU A 121 -1.65 2.06 6.50
C GLU A 121 -1.83 0.59 6.87
N THR A 122 -1.67 0.24 8.15
CA THR A 122 -1.99 -1.11 8.62
C THR A 122 -2.34 -1.13 10.10
N PHE A 123 -2.77 -2.28 10.59
CA PHE A 123 -3.20 -2.48 11.96
C PHE A 123 -2.04 -2.38 12.96
N ALA A 124 -2.35 -1.92 14.17
CA ALA A 124 -1.41 -1.77 15.26
C ALA A 124 -1.90 -2.46 16.55
N THR A 125 -1.00 -2.60 17.49
CA THR A 125 -1.28 -3.17 18.83
C THR A 125 -2.47 -2.48 19.47
N GLY A 126 -3.37 -3.25 20.05
CA GLY A 126 -4.68 -2.80 20.53
C GLY A 126 -5.83 -3.16 19.59
N ASN A 127 -5.53 -3.47 18.31
CA ASN A 127 -6.56 -3.88 17.35
C ASN A 127 -7.23 -5.22 17.72
N GLU A 128 -6.55 -6.09 18.44
CA GLU A 128 -7.07 -7.37 18.94
C GLU A 128 -8.36 -7.21 19.75
N ALA A 129 -8.58 -6.05 20.36
CA ALA A 129 -9.82 -5.73 21.06
C ALA A 129 -11.03 -5.50 20.12
N PHE A 130 -10.77 -5.27 18.83
CA PHE A 130 -11.79 -5.00 17.81
C PHE A 130 -11.96 -6.15 16.80
N GLY A 131 -11.13 -7.21 16.90
CA GLY A 131 -11.22 -8.39 16.04
C GLY A 131 -9.92 -8.74 15.32
N HIS A 132 -10.03 -9.10 14.04
CA HIS A 132 -8.85 -9.47 13.24
C HIS A 132 -8.27 -8.29 12.46
N PRO A 133 -6.93 -8.30 12.25
CA PRO A 133 -5.95 -9.22 12.81
C PRO A 133 -5.76 -9.05 14.32
N SER A 134 -5.54 -10.17 15.01
CA SER A 134 -5.25 -10.21 16.44
C SER A 134 -3.88 -10.84 16.76
N ASN A 135 -3.23 -11.47 15.76
CA ASN A 135 -1.87 -11.97 15.92
C ASN A 135 -0.88 -10.79 15.96
N PRO A 136 -0.04 -10.68 17.01
CA PRO A 136 0.97 -9.63 17.15
C PRO A 136 1.92 -9.49 15.95
N ASP A 137 2.17 -10.56 15.20
CA ASP A 137 3.03 -10.53 14.01
C ASP A 137 2.46 -9.60 12.91
N PHE A 138 1.15 -9.38 12.91
CA PHE A 138 0.44 -8.53 11.96
C PHE A 138 0.03 -7.17 12.55
N LEU A 139 0.50 -6.84 13.75
CA LEU A 139 0.20 -5.60 14.46
C LEU A 139 1.48 -4.80 14.68
N LEU A 140 1.54 -3.58 14.15
CA LEU A 140 2.65 -2.66 14.41
C LEU A 140 2.71 -2.28 15.89
N GLN A 141 3.91 -2.23 16.44
CA GLN A 141 4.15 -1.64 17.75
C GLN A 141 4.04 -0.12 17.68
N ASP A 142 3.87 0.56 18.81
CA ASP A 142 3.79 2.01 18.85
C ASP A 142 5.03 2.65 18.21
N GLY A 143 4.80 3.53 17.24
CA GLY A 143 5.86 4.22 16.51
C GLY A 143 6.72 3.34 15.58
N GLU A 144 6.46 2.03 15.47
CA GLU A 144 7.32 1.09 14.76
C GLU A 144 7.53 1.49 13.29
N LEU A 145 6.46 1.88 12.60
CA LEU A 145 6.56 2.21 11.18
C LEU A 145 7.46 3.44 10.94
N ALA A 146 7.33 4.46 11.78
CA ALA A 146 8.17 5.64 11.69
C ALA A 146 9.63 5.36 12.08
N ALA A 147 9.86 4.52 13.10
CA ALA A 147 11.20 4.17 13.55
C ALA A 147 11.98 3.28 12.58
N ARG A 148 11.28 2.54 11.71
CA ARG A 148 11.90 1.68 10.69
C ARG A 148 12.13 2.37 9.35
N LEU A 149 11.59 3.56 9.17
CA LEU A 149 11.74 4.30 7.92
C LEU A 149 13.21 4.69 7.73
N PRO A 150 13.82 4.45 6.54
CA PRO A 150 15.19 4.86 6.26
C PRO A 150 15.40 6.38 6.38
N ASP A 151 16.63 6.79 6.72
CA ASP A 151 16.99 8.20 6.95
C ASP A 151 16.78 9.10 5.71
N ASP A 152 16.74 8.51 4.51
CA ASP A 152 16.51 9.26 3.27
C ASP A 152 15.01 9.53 3.01
N PHE A 153 14.13 9.23 3.98
CA PHE A 153 12.73 9.61 3.93
C PHE A 153 12.40 10.76 4.88
N THR A 154 11.48 11.61 4.45
CA THR A 154 10.84 12.62 5.30
C THR A 154 9.39 12.25 5.51
N ILE A 155 8.98 12.14 6.77
CA ILE A 155 7.59 11.91 7.14
C ILE A 155 6.78 13.17 6.84
N LEU A 156 5.71 13.02 6.08
CA LEU A 156 4.78 14.09 5.69
C LEU A 156 3.52 14.08 6.55
N ASP A 157 3.07 12.87 6.92
CA ASP A 157 1.89 12.64 7.76
C ASP A 157 2.08 11.36 8.56
N TYR A 158 1.64 11.36 9.82
CA TYR A 158 1.69 10.21 10.69
C TYR A 158 0.51 10.20 11.65
N PHE A 159 -0.08 9.04 11.80
CA PHE A 159 -1.14 8.81 12.77
C PHE A 159 -0.98 7.42 13.39
N HIS A 160 -1.18 7.33 14.70
CA HIS A 160 -1.35 6.08 15.42
C HIS A 160 -2.54 6.24 16.37
N GLY A 161 -3.51 5.35 16.27
CA GLY A 161 -4.67 5.42 17.15
C GLY A 161 -5.90 4.69 16.60
N ARG A 162 -7.01 4.95 17.29
CA ARG A 162 -8.30 4.40 16.95
C ARG A 162 -8.94 5.14 15.78
N ILE A 163 -9.49 4.36 14.85
CA ILE A 163 -10.46 4.81 13.85
C ILE A 163 -11.81 4.13 14.12
N ASP A 164 -12.90 4.76 13.68
CA ASP A 164 -14.25 4.19 13.79
C ASP A 164 -14.81 3.77 12.42
N GLN A 165 -14.26 4.29 11.32
CA GLN A 165 -14.68 3.97 9.97
C GLN A 165 -13.53 3.35 9.16
N PRO A 166 -13.83 2.40 8.28
CA PRO A 166 -15.13 1.76 7.96
C PRO A 166 -15.64 0.83 9.08
N LYS A 167 -14.81 0.49 10.04
CA LYS A 167 -15.10 -0.25 11.28
C LYS A 167 -14.08 0.14 12.35
N PRO A 168 -14.43 0.02 13.64
CA PRO A 168 -13.49 0.29 14.72
C PRO A 168 -12.21 -0.55 14.59
N ALA A 169 -11.04 0.11 14.67
CA ALA A 169 -9.73 -0.52 14.61
C ALA A 169 -8.67 0.37 15.25
N ILE A 170 -7.53 -0.22 15.64
CA ILE A 170 -6.31 0.52 15.95
C ILE A 170 -5.35 0.35 14.77
N ILE A 171 -4.87 1.47 14.24
CA ILE A 171 -4.02 1.50 13.05
C ILE A 171 -2.83 2.45 13.23
N GLN A 172 -1.82 2.27 12.39
CA GLN A 172 -0.83 3.30 12.06
C GLN A 172 -0.96 3.67 10.59
N ARG A 173 -0.79 4.97 10.30
CA ARG A 173 -0.69 5.57 8.96
C ARG A 173 0.59 6.37 8.88
N LEU A 174 1.27 6.25 7.76
CA LEU A 174 2.46 7.02 7.47
C LEU A 174 2.48 7.39 5.99
N ALA A 175 2.50 8.69 5.70
CA ALA A 175 2.89 9.21 4.41
C ALA A 175 4.31 9.76 4.51
N ALA A 176 5.19 9.34 3.60
CA ALA A 176 6.57 9.80 3.57
C ALA A 176 7.04 10.03 2.14
N LYS A 177 8.01 10.92 1.99
CA LYS A 177 8.67 11.21 0.72
C LYS A 177 10.14 10.82 0.80
N ARG A 178 10.60 10.03 -0.16
CA ARG A 178 12.01 9.71 -0.30
C ARG A 178 12.77 10.89 -0.90
N GLN A 179 13.82 11.35 -0.22
CA GLN A 179 14.60 12.48 -0.67
C GLN A 179 15.48 12.10 -1.87
N PRO A 180 15.71 13.02 -2.82
CA PRO A 180 16.72 12.82 -3.84
C PRO A 180 18.10 12.63 -3.22
N ARG A 181 18.96 11.78 -3.77
CA ARG A 181 20.36 11.74 -3.37
C ARG A 181 21.03 13.02 -3.83
N ASN A 182 21.57 13.78 -2.89
CA ASN A 182 22.50 14.87 -3.21
C ASN A 182 23.82 14.22 -3.62
N PHE A 183 24.19 14.37 -4.87
CA PHE A 183 25.52 14.01 -5.39
C PHE A 183 26.50 15.14 -5.12
#